data_e23baddd4c9ad03548afbaf38d4f6236
#
_entry.id   e23baddd4c9ad03548afbaf38d4f6236
#
_cell.length_a   1.000
_cell.length_b   1.000
_cell.length_c   1.000
_cell.angle_alpha   90.00
_cell.angle_beta   90.00
_cell.angle_gamma   90.00
#
_symmetry.space_group_name_H-M   'P 1'
#
loop_
_entity.id
_entity.type
_entity.pdbx_description
1 polymer ?
#
loop_
_entity_poly.entity_id
_entity_poly.type
_entity_poly.pdbx_seq_one_letter_code
_entity_poly.pdbx_strand_id
1 'polypeptide(L)'
;MGNQNYYEMYHCHTELSLLDSVTKYQEYVDLAVANGQKTLSITEHGKPRNWTEKWAACKKAGLRYIHSVEIYLTEQLEPKVRDNYHTVLMARNMAGVLELNKLISLSCDKAHTYYTNRITFDEFLNISDNIISTSACLASPLNKLSPNHPRYKELAKKYDFFEVQPHNHPDQIAFNKRLLQLSEEFGTPLIAGTDTHSSTKYKAECRDMLMAFKGKTYDDEDTFDLTYKTYDELVEMFRVQNALPESEYMQAIMNTHQLYDLTEDIELDTTIKYPILYGSREADSQKFEETVQTKFQDKLDKGIITEEQKPAFESNIKEEMRVFKKLKMDGFMLSMSELISWCKSEGMAIGTARGSVGGSRVAYVTDIIDLNPETWHTVFSRFCNEDREEIGDIDIDCVESDRPAIFKYIIERFGINKTARVPSYGTLQDKGVIDGVGRYLAKKWNDEHPNDADNNPWSLKRVAEIKTEYRSEERR
;
A
#
# COMPACT_ATOMS: atom_id res chain seq x y z
N MET A 1 -19.80 3.79 31.79
CA MET A 1 -19.49 4.37 30.49
C MET A 1 -20.80 4.45 29.75
N GLY A 2 -21.30 5.66 29.45
CA GLY A 2 -22.58 5.83 28.75
C GLY A 2 -22.51 5.21 27.36
N ASN A 3 -23.60 4.67 26.89
CA ASN A 3 -23.76 4.18 25.51
C ASN A 3 -23.57 5.38 24.57
N GLN A 4 -22.34 5.65 24.15
CA GLN A 4 -22.09 6.62 23.09
C GLN A 4 -22.56 5.96 21.79
N ASN A 5 -23.51 6.58 21.10
CA ASN A 5 -23.90 6.09 19.78
C ASN A 5 -22.71 6.23 18.83
N TYR A 6 -22.42 5.20 18.03
CA TYR A 6 -21.34 5.17 17.06
C TYR A 6 -21.77 4.42 15.80
N TYR A 7 -20.98 4.51 14.76
CA TYR A 7 -21.06 3.67 13.56
C TYR A 7 -19.66 3.21 13.20
N GLU A 8 -19.54 2.14 12.46
CA GLU A 8 -18.24 1.67 11.96
C GLU A 8 -17.94 2.34 10.62
N MET A 9 -16.96 3.24 10.58
CA MET A 9 -16.48 3.81 9.31
C MET A 9 -15.70 2.73 8.54
N TYR A 10 -16.14 2.38 7.35
CA TYR A 10 -15.52 1.32 6.55
C TYR A 10 -15.11 1.75 5.13
N HIS A 11 -15.68 2.85 4.61
CA HIS A 11 -15.35 3.41 3.31
C HIS A 11 -14.65 4.75 3.51
N CYS A 12 -13.31 4.72 3.47
CA CYS A 12 -12.47 5.91 3.64
C CYS A 12 -11.11 5.76 2.95
N HIS A 13 -10.48 6.90 2.66
CA HIS A 13 -9.28 7.05 1.87
C HIS A 13 -8.22 7.88 2.58
N THR A 14 -6.95 7.45 2.49
CA THR A 14 -5.80 8.17 3.06
C THR A 14 -4.90 8.74 1.97
N GLU A 15 -3.77 9.38 2.37
CA GLU A 15 -2.72 9.83 1.44
C GLU A 15 -2.19 8.71 0.53
N LEU A 16 -2.52 7.46 0.83
CA LEU A 16 -2.15 6.29 0.04
C LEU A 16 -3.16 6.01 -1.10
N SER A 17 -4.33 6.64 -1.10
CA SER A 17 -5.16 6.88 -2.29
C SER A 17 -4.53 8.04 -3.06
N LEU A 18 -3.49 7.70 -3.85
CA LEU A 18 -2.53 8.67 -4.39
C LEU A 18 -3.21 9.81 -5.15
N LEU A 19 -2.92 11.04 -4.71
CA LEU A 19 -3.42 12.28 -5.29
C LEU A 19 -4.92 12.53 -5.03
N ASP A 20 -5.51 11.84 -4.05
CA ASP A 20 -6.91 11.98 -3.73
C ASP A 20 -7.21 12.21 -2.24
N SER A 21 -6.24 12.07 -1.38
CA SER A 21 -6.32 12.45 0.03
C SER A 21 -4.96 12.91 0.56
N VAL A 22 -4.98 13.65 1.65
CA VAL A 22 -3.79 14.07 2.42
C VAL A 22 -3.88 13.65 3.90
N THR A 23 -4.89 12.86 4.25
CA THR A 23 -5.12 12.36 5.60
C THR A 23 -4.29 11.10 5.83
N LYS A 24 -3.56 11.05 6.93
CA LYS A 24 -2.80 9.86 7.30
C LYS A 24 -3.70 8.82 7.95
N TYR A 25 -3.41 7.53 7.73
CA TYR A 25 -4.19 6.45 8.33
C TYR A 25 -4.22 6.52 9.86
N GLN A 26 -3.17 7.04 10.52
CA GLN A 26 -3.16 7.19 11.98
C GLN A 26 -4.24 8.16 12.45
N GLU A 27 -4.55 9.22 11.69
CA GLU A 27 -5.62 10.15 12.03
C GLU A 27 -6.99 9.45 12.08
N TYR A 28 -7.25 8.51 11.16
CA TYR A 28 -8.49 7.71 11.19
C TYR A 28 -8.50 6.69 12.33
N VAL A 29 -7.37 6.09 12.67
CA VAL A 29 -7.26 5.22 13.86
C VAL A 29 -7.62 6.01 15.13
N ASP A 30 -7.07 7.21 15.29
CA ASP A 30 -7.32 8.06 16.46
C ASP A 30 -8.79 8.51 16.53
N LEU A 31 -9.40 8.86 15.39
CA LEU A 31 -10.82 9.22 15.29
C LEU A 31 -11.74 8.04 15.60
N ALA A 32 -11.42 6.83 15.08
CA ALA A 32 -12.19 5.63 15.36
C ALA A 32 -12.20 5.31 16.87
N VAL A 33 -11.04 5.38 17.53
CA VAL A 33 -10.94 5.20 18.99
C VAL A 33 -11.76 6.27 19.75
N ALA A 34 -11.58 7.54 19.38
CA ALA A 34 -12.27 8.66 20.03
C ALA A 34 -13.80 8.58 19.93
N ASN A 35 -14.31 7.96 18.85
CA ASN A 35 -15.73 7.80 18.58
C ASN A 35 -16.29 6.41 18.97
N GLY A 36 -15.50 5.57 19.66
CA GLY A 36 -15.95 4.29 20.22
C GLY A 36 -16.18 3.18 19.18
N GLN A 37 -15.63 3.32 17.97
CA GLN A 37 -15.66 2.29 16.94
C GLN A 37 -14.86 1.07 17.40
N LYS A 38 -15.22 -0.09 16.92
CA LYS A 38 -14.56 -1.38 17.21
C LYS A 38 -13.71 -1.88 16.06
N THR A 39 -14.04 -1.43 14.84
CA THR A 39 -13.36 -1.81 13.61
C THR A 39 -12.87 -0.58 12.85
N LEU A 40 -11.92 -0.79 11.97
CA LEU A 40 -11.55 0.20 10.96
C LEU A 40 -11.19 -0.50 9.66
N SER A 41 -11.84 -0.07 8.58
CA SER A 41 -11.55 -0.46 7.20
C SER A 41 -11.12 0.79 6.45
N ILE A 42 -10.01 0.70 5.72
CA ILE A 42 -9.47 1.79 4.89
C ILE A 42 -9.38 1.28 3.45
N THR A 43 -10.23 1.82 2.59
CA THR A 43 -10.53 1.32 1.25
C THR A 43 -9.78 2.10 0.17
N GLU A 44 -8.46 2.10 0.22
CA GLU A 44 -7.66 2.82 -0.77
C GLU A 44 -8.02 2.43 -2.21
N HIS A 45 -7.93 3.38 -3.11
CA HIS A 45 -8.20 3.19 -4.54
C HIS A 45 -7.33 2.11 -5.17
N GLY A 46 -7.95 1.03 -5.60
CA GLY A 46 -7.40 -0.07 -6.39
C GLY A 46 -6.32 -0.93 -5.70
N LYS A 47 -5.75 -0.50 -4.57
CA LYS A 47 -4.66 -1.20 -3.87
C LYS A 47 -4.64 -0.88 -2.38
N PRO A 48 -4.62 -1.86 -1.48
CA PRO A 48 -4.56 -1.64 -0.03
C PRO A 48 -3.14 -1.31 0.44
N ARG A 49 -2.60 -0.18 -0.02
CA ARG A 49 -1.22 0.23 0.27
C ARG A 49 -0.97 0.32 1.76
N ASN A 50 0.23 -0.08 2.20
CA ASN A 50 0.67 -0.09 3.61
C ASN A 50 -0.34 -0.76 4.56
N TRP A 51 -0.99 -1.82 4.10
CA TRP A 51 -2.04 -2.47 4.90
C TRP A 51 -1.49 -3.14 6.16
N THR A 52 -0.24 -3.59 6.17
CA THR A 52 0.42 -4.19 7.34
C THR A 52 0.66 -3.18 8.45
N GLU A 53 1.04 -1.94 8.09
CA GLU A 53 1.20 -0.83 9.03
C GLU A 53 -0.15 -0.37 9.58
N LYS A 54 -1.19 -0.31 8.73
CA LYS A 54 -2.56 -0.01 9.14
C LYS A 54 -3.09 -1.07 10.13
N TRP A 55 -2.86 -2.35 9.82
CA TRP A 55 -3.17 -3.46 10.71
C TRP A 55 -2.47 -3.32 12.07
N ALA A 56 -1.16 -3.06 12.07
CA ALA A 56 -0.39 -2.90 13.30
C ALA A 56 -0.87 -1.71 14.13
N ALA A 57 -1.20 -0.58 13.49
CA ALA A 57 -1.73 0.60 14.17
C ALA A 57 -3.11 0.34 14.79
N CYS A 58 -4.02 -0.32 14.07
CA CYS A 58 -5.33 -0.72 14.58
C CYS A 58 -5.19 -1.68 15.77
N LYS A 59 -4.37 -2.74 15.62
CA LYS A 59 -4.11 -3.72 16.70
C LYS A 59 -3.57 -3.04 17.96
N LYS A 60 -2.62 -2.11 17.81
CA LYS A 60 -2.06 -1.32 18.92
C LYS A 60 -3.12 -0.45 19.59
N ALA A 61 -4.07 0.07 18.84
CA ALA A 61 -5.16 0.91 19.33
C ALA A 61 -6.35 0.12 19.90
N GLY A 62 -6.33 -1.22 19.83
CA GLY A 62 -7.43 -2.08 20.26
C GLY A 62 -8.60 -2.15 19.27
N LEU A 63 -8.39 -1.74 18.01
CA LEU A 63 -9.35 -1.85 16.92
C LEU A 63 -9.10 -3.12 16.10
N ARG A 64 -10.18 -3.75 15.62
CA ARG A 64 -10.06 -4.77 14.59
C ARG A 64 -9.83 -4.11 13.24
N TYR A 65 -8.72 -4.45 12.57
CA TYR A 65 -8.47 -4.02 11.20
C TYR A 65 -9.22 -4.93 10.22
N ILE A 66 -10.00 -4.33 9.32
CA ILE A 66 -10.63 -5.04 8.21
C ILE A 66 -9.80 -4.78 6.95
N HIS A 67 -9.18 -5.82 6.41
CA HIS A 67 -8.43 -5.71 5.15
C HIS A 67 -9.38 -5.47 3.99
N SER A 68 -9.22 -4.35 3.29
CA SER A 68 -10.19 -3.85 2.33
C SER A 68 -9.57 -3.05 1.20
N VAL A 69 -10.33 -2.83 0.17
CA VAL A 69 -9.97 -2.02 -1.00
C VAL A 69 -11.24 -1.51 -1.69
N GLU A 70 -11.21 -0.32 -2.24
CA GLU A 70 -12.14 0.08 -3.27
C GLU A 70 -11.56 -0.36 -4.63
N ILE A 71 -12.07 -1.47 -5.17
CA ILE A 71 -11.61 -2.05 -6.43
C ILE A 71 -12.46 -1.54 -7.58
N TYR A 72 -11.91 -1.55 -8.78
CA TYR A 72 -12.59 -1.10 -9.99
C TYR A 72 -13.04 -2.29 -10.83
N LEU A 73 -14.30 -2.25 -11.25
CA LEU A 73 -14.90 -3.25 -12.12
C LEU A 73 -14.96 -2.75 -13.56
N THR A 74 -14.87 -3.68 -14.50
CA THR A 74 -15.15 -3.44 -15.93
C THR A 74 -15.93 -4.62 -16.51
N GLU A 75 -16.74 -4.37 -17.51
CA GLU A 75 -17.38 -5.46 -18.22
C GLU A 75 -16.40 -6.21 -19.14
N GLN A 76 -15.44 -5.48 -19.73
CA GLN A 76 -14.55 -6.01 -20.75
C GLN A 76 -13.11 -5.48 -20.56
N LEU A 77 -12.13 -6.33 -20.87
CA LEU A 77 -10.70 -5.99 -20.85
C LEU A 77 -10.17 -5.57 -22.23
N GLU A 78 -11.04 -5.12 -23.12
CA GLU A 78 -10.64 -4.71 -24.46
C GLU A 78 -9.86 -3.38 -24.46
N PRO A 79 -8.94 -3.19 -25.45
CA PRO A 79 -8.24 -1.92 -25.62
C PRO A 79 -9.21 -0.74 -25.80
N LYS A 80 -8.94 0.37 -25.09
CA LYS A 80 -9.72 1.61 -25.10
C LYS A 80 -11.01 1.60 -24.26
N VAL A 81 -11.47 0.48 -23.72
CA VAL A 81 -12.53 0.45 -22.70
C VAL A 81 -11.99 1.07 -21.42
N ARG A 82 -12.64 2.11 -20.92
CA ARG A 82 -12.21 2.90 -19.74
C ARG A 82 -13.14 2.74 -18.54
N ASP A 83 -14.05 1.78 -18.59
CA ASP A 83 -14.96 1.51 -17.47
C ASP A 83 -14.17 1.21 -16.19
N ASN A 84 -14.55 1.84 -15.12
CA ASN A 84 -13.94 1.69 -13.80
C ASN A 84 -15.01 1.86 -12.72
N TYR A 85 -15.97 0.97 -12.69
CA TYR A 85 -17.05 1.00 -11.71
C TYR A 85 -16.50 0.64 -10.32
N HIS A 86 -16.84 1.43 -9.32
CA HIS A 86 -16.33 1.26 -7.96
C HIS A 86 -17.11 0.20 -7.19
N THR A 87 -16.41 -0.58 -6.40
CA THR A 87 -16.95 -1.60 -5.50
C THR A 87 -16.01 -1.72 -4.30
N VAL A 88 -16.56 -1.70 -3.10
CA VAL A 88 -15.78 -1.95 -1.89
C VAL A 88 -15.77 -3.44 -1.59
N LEU A 89 -14.59 -4.00 -1.37
CA LEU A 89 -14.38 -5.38 -0.95
C LEU A 89 -13.63 -5.40 0.38
N MET A 90 -14.12 -6.22 1.32
CA MET A 90 -13.59 -6.37 2.67
C MET A 90 -13.40 -7.85 3.00
N ALA A 91 -12.26 -8.24 3.55
CA ALA A 91 -11.99 -9.62 3.95
C ALA A 91 -12.68 -9.95 5.28
N ARG A 92 -13.39 -11.08 5.34
CA ARG A 92 -13.99 -11.60 6.57
C ARG A 92 -12.96 -12.22 7.51
N ASN A 93 -11.94 -12.86 6.95
CA ASN A 93 -10.93 -13.65 7.66
C ASN A 93 -9.63 -13.71 6.86
N MET A 94 -8.64 -14.47 7.32
CA MET A 94 -7.35 -14.59 6.66
C MET A 94 -7.45 -15.21 5.25
N ALA A 95 -8.38 -16.12 5.00
CA ALA A 95 -8.62 -16.66 3.66
C ALA A 95 -9.10 -15.56 2.70
N GLY A 96 -9.99 -14.69 3.16
CA GLY A 96 -10.42 -13.49 2.44
C GLY A 96 -9.28 -12.51 2.16
N VAL A 97 -8.36 -12.29 3.10
CA VAL A 97 -7.15 -11.46 2.89
C VAL A 97 -6.31 -12.02 1.73
N LEU A 98 -6.07 -13.33 1.73
CA LEU A 98 -5.28 -13.98 0.67
C LEU A 98 -5.99 -13.92 -0.68
N GLU A 99 -7.30 -14.13 -0.71
CA GLU A 99 -8.12 -14.03 -1.92
C GLU A 99 -8.13 -12.60 -2.46
N LEU A 100 -8.38 -11.62 -1.61
CA LEU A 100 -8.40 -10.20 -2.00
C LEU A 100 -7.05 -9.75 -2.54
N ASN A 101 -5.94 -10.15 -1.91
CA ASN A 101 -4.60 -9.86 -2.40
C ASN A 101 -4.31 -10.52 -3.78
N LYS A 102 -4.83 -11.72 -4.05
CA LYS A 102 -4.73 -12.37 -5.38
C LYS A 102 -5.53 -11.59 -6.42
N LEU A 103 -6.74 -11.17 -6.08
CA LEU A 103 -7.62 -10.41 -6.96
C LEU A 103 -7.00 -9.04 -7.32
N ILE A 104 -6.44 -8.35 -6.32
CA ILE A 104 -5.71 -7.11 -6.52
C ILE A 104 -4.46 -7.32 -7.38
N SER A 105 -3.72 -8.39 -7.16
CA SER A 105 -2.56 -8.73 -8.00
C SER A 105 -2.97 -9.00 -9.44
N LEU A 106 -4.07 -9.70 -9.66
CA LEU A 106 -4.64 -9.92 -10.98
C LEU A 106 -5.03 -8.60 -11.66
N SER A 107 -5.68 -7.69 -10.93
CA SER A 107 -6.04 -6.37 -11.47
C SER A 107 -4.84 -5.54 -11.95
N CYS A 108 -3.63 -5.85 -11.45
CA CYS A 108 -2.37 -5.20 -11.84
C CYS A 108 -1.74 -5.79 -13.10
N ASP A 109 -2.23 -6.90 -13.62
CA ASP A 109 -1.73 -7.51 -14.84
C ASP A 109 -1.92 -6.58 -16.04
N LYS A 110 -1.04 -6.73 -17.05
CA LYS A 110 -1.07 -5.90 -18.25
C LYS A 110 -2.43 -5.97 -18.98
N ALA A 111 -3.11 -7.10 -18.95
CA ALA A 111 -4.41 -7.28 -19.57
C ALA A 111 -5.52 -6.52 -18.82
N HIS A 112 -5.42 -6.44 -17.49
CA HIS A 112 -6.41 -5.80 -16.61
C HIS A 112 -6.18 -4.30 -16.43
N THR A 113 -4.95 -3.81 -16.69
CA THR A 113 -4.60 -2.40 -16.47
C THR A 113 -4.80 -1.58 -17.74
N TYR A 114 -5.74 -0.62 -17.70
CA TYR A 114 -5.86 0.43 -18.69
C TYR A 114 -6.28 1.73 -18.00
N TYR A 115 -5.34 2.67 -17.79
CA TYR A 115 -5.39 3.83 -16.91
C TYR A 115 -5.55 3.50 -15.42
N THR A 116 -6.46 2.57 -15.08
CA THR A 116 -6.67 2.05 -13.72
C THR A 116 -6.53 0.52 -13.72
N ASN A 117 -6.25 -0.05 -12.57
CA ASN A 117 -6.27 -1.48 -12.35
C ASN A 117 -7.72 -1.94 -12.17
N ARG A 118 -8.17 -2.94 -12.90
CA ARG A 118 -9.57 -3.37 -12.90
C ARG A 118 -9.67 -4.88 -12.82
N ILE A 119 -10.81 -5.36 -12.34
CA ILE A 119 -11.24 -6.74 -12.50
C ILE A 119 -12.53 -6.77 -13.33
N THR A 120 -12.82 -7.90 -13.94
CA THR A 120 -14.06 -8.07 -14.72
C THR A 120 -15.26 -8.31 -13.81
N PHE A 121 -16.47 -8.12 -14.34
CA PHE A 121 -17.71 -8.53 -13.66
C PHE A 121 -17.71 -10.01 -13.32
N ASP A 122 -17.17 -10.87 -14.19
CA ASP A 122 -17.10 -12.32 -13.93
C ASP A 122 -16.18 -12.64 -12.75
N GLU A 123 -15.03 -11.97 -12.65
CA GLU A 123 -14.12 -12.15 -11.52
C GLU A 123 -14.75 -11.67 -10.21
N PHE A 124 -15.49 -10.55 -10.23
CA PHE A 124 -16.25 -10.09 -9.07
C PHE A 124 -17.36 -11.07 -8.67
N LEU A 125 -18.11 -11.59 -9.62
CA LEU A 125 -19.19 -12.55 -9.36
C LEU A 125 -18.69 -13.88 -8.77
N ASN A 126 -17.42 -14.23 -9.04
CA ASN A 126 -16.77 -15.43 -8.57
C ASN A 126 -16.01 -15.27 -7.23
N ILE A 127 -16.06 -14.11 -6.57
CA ILE A 127 -15.47 -13.98 -5.23
C ILE A 127 -16.18 -14.91 -4.25
N SER A 128 -15.42 -15.47 -3.31
CA SER A 128 -15.96 -16.41 -2.31
C SER A 128 -16.69 -15.67 -1.16
N ASP A 129 -17.38 -16.46 -0.32
CA ASP A 129 -18.03 -15.95 0.89
C ASP A 129 -17.04 -15.46 1.97
N ASN A 130 -15.72 -15.56 1.74
CA ASN A 130 -14.72 -14.96 2.61
C ASN A 130 -14.54 -13.44 2.40
N ILE A 131 -15.26 -12.88 1.43
CA ILE A 131 -15.22 -11.44 1.12
C ILE A 131 -16.63 -10.85 1.31
N ILE A 132 -16.71 -9.70 1.97
CA ILE A 132 -17.88 -8.83 2.03
C ILE A 132 -17.78 -7.83 0.90
N SER A 133 -18.89 -7.58 0.21
CA SER A 133 -18.97 -6.61 -0.88
C SER A 133 -20.03 -5.54 -0.63
N THR A 134 -19.70 -4.27 -0.93
CA THR A 134 -20.70 -3.18 -0.93
C THR A 134 -20.73 -2.47 -2.29
N SER A 135 -21.87 -1.85 -2.60
CA SER A 135 -22.07 -1.17 -3.88
C SER A 135 -21.27 0.11 -4.08
N ALA A 136 -20.51 0.55 -3.07
CA ALA A 136 -19.70 1.76 -3.08
C ALA A 136 -20.48 3.05 -3.39
N CYS A 137 -19.79 4.06 -3.97
CA CYS A 137 -20.26 5.43 -4.21
C CYS A 137 -21.03 5.58 -5.53
N LEU A 138 -21.23 6.82 -6.00
CA LEU A 138 -21.90 7.12 -7.28
C LEU A 138 -21.23 6.50 -8.52
N ALA A 139 -19.98 6.09 -8.41
CA ALA A 139 -19.28 5.35 -9.46
C ALA A 139 -19.64 3.85 -9.52
N SER A 140 -20.55 3.38 -8.67
CA SER A 140 -21.07 2.01 -8.64
C SER A 140 -21.61 1.54 -10.01
N PRO A 141 -21.41 0.26 -10.37
CA PRO A 141 -22.09 -0.30 -11.54
C PRO A 141 -23.63 -0.20 -11.42
N LEU A 142 -24.18 -0.26 -10.19
CA LEU A 142 -25.63 -0.11 -9.96
C LEU A 142 -26.15 1.31 -10.22
N ASN A 143 -25.27 2.31 -10.27
CA ASN A 143 -25.63 3.67 -10.65
C ASN A 143 -25.34 3.95 -12.12
N LYS A 144 -24.21 3.50 -12.63
CA LYS A 144 -23.72 3.85 -13.97
C LYS A 144 -24.32 2.99 -15.08
N LEU A 145 -24.70 1.74 -14.81
CA LEU A 145 -25.36 0.87 -15.76
C LEU A 145 -26.88 1.13 -15.80
N SER A 146 -27.48 0.95 -16.98
CA SER A 146 -28.93 0.94 -17.10
C SER A 146 -29.53 -0.23 -16.31
N PRO A 147 -30.66 -0.06 -15.62
CA PRO A 147 -31.37 -1.18 -14.99
C PRO A 147 -31.77 -2.31 -15.96
N ASN A 148 -31.84 -2.02 -17.26
CA ASN A 148 -32.10 -3.00 -18.31
C ASN A 148 -30.83 -3.70 -18.83
N HIS A 149 -29.64 -3.33 -18.29
CA HIS A 149 -28.39 -3.98 -18.68
C HIS A 149 -28.42 -5.48 -18.30
N PRO A 150 -27.98 -6.38 -19.19
CA PRO A 150 -28.08 -7.84 -18.93
C PRO A 150 -27.43 -8.30 -17.60
N ARG A 151 -26.34 -7.66 -17.22
CA ARG A 151 -25.57 -8.00 -16.01
C ARG A 151 -26.08 -7.27 -14.74
N TYR A 152 -27.00 -6.29 -14.86
CA TYR A 152 -27.40 -5.43 -13.75
C TYR A 152 -27.94 -6.19 -12.52
N LYS A 153 -28.91 -7.06 -12.75
CA LYS A 153 -29.53 -7.84 -11.66
C LYS A 153 -28.60 -8.90 -11.09
N GLU A 154 -27.72 -9.44 -11.89
CA GLU A 154 -26.71 -10.40 -11.44
C GLU A 154 -25.72 -9.74 -10.50
N LEU A 155 -25.20 -8.54 -10.88
CA LEU A 155 -24.33 -7.74 -10.03
C LEU A 155 -25.05 -7.32 -8.74
N ALA A 156 -26.30 -6.84 -8.83
CA ALA A 156 -27.07 -6.45 -7.64
C ALA A 156 -27.21 -7.59 -6.62
N LYS A 157 -27.48 -8.81 -7.07
CA LYS A 157 -27.62 -9.99 -6.20
C LYS A 157 -26.30 -10.43 -5.55
N LYS A 158 -25.15 -10.02 -6.09
CA LYS A 158 -23.85 -10.43 -5.57
C LYS A 158 -23.43 -9.62 -4.35
N TYR A 159 -23.91 -8.37 -4.21
CA TYR A 159 -23.55 -7.53 -3.09
C TYR A 159 -24.15 -8.03 -1.77
N ASP A 160 -23.32 -8.05 -0.72
CA ASP A 160 -23.75 -8.30 0.66
C ASP A 160 -24.53 -7.11 1.23
N PHE A 161 -24.16 -5.88 0.82
CA PHE A 161 -24.82 -4.65 1.25
C PHE A 161 -24.92 -3.65 0.10
N PHE A 162 -26.00 -2.86 0.10
CA PHE A 162 -26.09 -1.68 -0.72
C PHE A 162 -25.69 -0.44 0.10
N GLU A 163 -24.64 0.25 -0.33
CA GLU A 163 -24.09 1.39 0.36
C GLU A 163 -24.88 2.66 0.05
N VAL A 164 -25.48 3.27 1.08
CA VAL A 164 -26.15 4.56 0.99
C VAL A 164 -25.31 5.63 1.63
N GLN A 165 -25.17 6.78 0.95
CA GLN A 165 -24.32 7.88 1.40
C GLN A 165 -25.14 9.14 1.70
N PRO A 166 -24.73 9.98 2.69
CA PRO A 166 -25.53 11.09 3.20
C PRO A 166 -25.39 12.40 2.41
N HIS A 167 -24.68 12.40 1.27
CA HIS A 167 -24.40 13.63 0.52
C HIS A 167 -25.68 14.22 -0.06
N ASN A 168 -25.92 15.53 0.20
CA ASN A 168 -27.12 16.24 -0.24
C ASN A 168 -26.94 16.74 -1.69
N HIS A 169 -26.89 15.79 -2.62
CA HIS A 169 -26.76 16.04 -4.06
C HIS A 169 -27.85 15.27 -4.82
N PRO A 170 -28.46 15.83 -5.88
CA PRO A 170 -29.56 15.19 -6.61
C PRO A 170 -29.27 13.77 -7.07
N ASP A 171 -28.06 13.49 -7.57
CA ASP A 171 -27.67 12.17 -8.07
C ASP A 171 -27.54 11.18 -6.91
N GLN A 172 -27.00 11.60 -5.76
CA GLN A 172 -26.91 10.75 -4.57
C GLN A 172 -28.27 10.43 -4.00
N ILE A 173 -29.17 11.43 -3.96
CA ILE A 173 -30.57 11.24 -3.54
C ILE A 173 -31.27 10.22 -4.47
N ALA A 174 -31.10 10.37 -5.78
CA ALA A 174 -31.68 9.44 -6.75
C ALA A 174 -31.10 8.03 -6.62
N PHE A 175 -29.79 7.92 -6.39
CA PHE A 175 -29.13 6.64 -6.20
C PHE A 175 -29.57 5.96 -4.90
N ASN A 176 -29.60 6.64 -3.77
CA ASN A 176 -30.10 6.10 -2.50
C ASN A 176 -31.52 5.55 -2.62
N LYS A 177 -32.43 6.28 -3.30
CA LYS A 177 -33.80 5.80 -3.57
C LYS A 177 -33.83 4.53 -4.42
N ARG A 178 -32.96 4.44 -5.42
CA ARG A 178 -32.80 3.24 -6.24
C ARG A 178 -32.27 2.06 -5.42
N LEU A 179 -31.28 2.28 -4.56
CA LEU A 179 -30.75 1.25 -3.69
C LEU A 179 -31.78 0.74 -2.68
N LEU A 180 -32.66 1.60 -2.16
CA LEU A 180 -33.79 1.17 -1.35
C LEU A 180 -34.73 0.22 -2.12
N GLN A 181 -35.09 0.56 -3.37
CA GLN A 181 -35.90 -0.30 -4.22
C GLN A 181 -35.25 -1.66 -4.50
N LEU A 182 -33.92 -1.65 -4.74
CA LEU A 182 -33.16 -2.89 -4.93
C LEU A 182 -33.10 -3.71 -3.63
N SER A 183 -32.96 -3.06 -2.48
CA SER A 183 -33.01 -3.70 -1.17
C SER A 183 -34.35 -4.41 -0.95
N GLU A 184 -35.45 -3.77 -1.28
CA GLU A 184 -36.81 -4.38 -1.23
C GLU A 184 -36.97 -5.54 -2.23
N GLU A 185 -36.38 -5.40 -3.46
CA GLU A 185 -36.47 -6.44 -4.50
C GLU A 185 -35.65 -7.70 -4.16
N PHE A 186 -34.42 -7.52 -3.66
CA PHE A 186 -33.46 -8.61 -3.47
C PHE A 186 -33.29 -9.07 -2.01
N GLY A 187 -33.77 -8.30 -1.04
CA GLY A 187 -33.55 -8.56 0.39
C GLY A 187 -32.12 -8.21 0.86
N THR A 188 -31.31 -7.57 0.03
CA THR A 188 -29.96 -7.14 0.39
C THR A 188 -30.04 -5.92 1.31
N PRO A 189 -29.46 -5.93 2.53
CA PRO A 189 -29.57 -4.82 3.46
C PRO A 189 -28.82 -3.57 3.00
N LEU A 190 -29.34 -2.40 3.40
CA LEU A 190 -28.61 -1.14 3.25
C LEU A 190 -27.51 -1.02 4.30
N ILE A 191 -26.41 -0.37 3.97
CA ILE A 191 -25.33 0.00 4.90
C ILE A 191 -24.93 1.46 4.66
N ALA A 192 -24.70 2.22 5.74
CA ALA A 192 -24.29 3.61 5.61
C ALA A 192 -22.79 3.72 5.34
N GLY A 193 -22.42 4.36 4.23
CA GLY A 193 -21.04 4.73 3.89
C GLY A 193 -20.86 6.24 3.86
N THR A 194 -19.62 6.72 3.98
CA THR A 194 -19.31 8.15 3.99
C THR A 194 -18.31 8.55 2.91
N ASP A 195 -17.64 7.59 2.29
CA ASP A 195 -16.59 7.82 1.29
C ASP A 195 -15.60 8.92 1.75
N THR A 196 -15.15 8.78 3.00
CA THR A 196 -14.39 9.84 3.68
C THR A 196 -12.99 9.97 3.10
N HIS A 197 -12.63 11.17 2.64
CA HIS A 197 -11.31 11.49 2.09
C HIS A 197 -10.48 12.41 3.00
N SER A 198 -11.07 12.98 4.03
CA SER A 198 -10.42 13.95 4.90
C SER A 198 -10.83 13.79 6.35
N SER A 199 -9.85 13.83 7.27
CA SER A 199 -10.11 13.75 8.72
C SER A 199 -10.77 15.02 9.28
N THR A 200 -10.52 16.18 8.65
CA THR A 200 -10.98 17.50 9.08
C THR A 200 -11.26 18.40 7.88
N LYS A 201 -11.97 19.50 8.10
CA LYS A 201 -12.18 20.55 7.07
C LYS A 201 -10.85 21.13 6.56
N TYR A 202 -9.87 21.32 7.45
CA TYR A 202 -8.53 21.76 7.03
C TYR A 202 -7.86 20.77 6.07
N LYS A 203 -8.02 19.46 6.33
CA LYS A 203 -7.49 18.43 5.42
C LYS A 203 -8.25 18.39 4.09
N ALA A 204 -9.55 18.70 4.10
CA ALA A 204 -10.33 18.84 2.86
C ALA A 204 -9.81 20.01 2.02
N GLU A 205 -9.56 21.18 2.62
CA GLU A 205 -8.93 22.30 1.92
C GLU A 205 -7.56 21.95 1.34
N CYS A 206 -6.73 21.19 2.10
CA CYS A 206 -5.45 20.71 1.60
C CYS A 206 -5.62 19.70 0.44
N ARG A 207 -6.65 18.85 0.48
CA ARG A 207 -7.01 17.95 -0.63
C ARG A 207 -7.37 18.75 -1.88
N ASP A 208 -8.20 19.76 -1.76
CA ASP A 208 -8.59 20.63 -2.88
C ASP A 208 -7.38 21.32 -3.53
N MET A 209 -6.44 21.80 -2.71
CA MET A 209 -5.18 22.36 -3.20
C MET A 209 -4.36 21.33 -3.96
N LEU A 210 -4.27 20.10 -3.46
CA LEU A 210 -3.54 19.01 -4.11
C LEU A 210 -4.19 18.63 -5.44
N MET A 211 -5.51 18.53 -5.48
CA MET A 211 -6.29 18.19 -6.67
C MET A 211 -6.11 19.26 -7.74
N ALA A 212 -6.27 20.52 -7.41
CA ALA A 212 -6.09 21.65 -8.30
C ALA A 212 -4.65 21.73 -8.85
N PHE A 213 -3.64 21.48 -8.00
CA PHE A 213 -2.23 21.40 -8.42
C PHE A 213 -2.00 20.33 -9.49
N LYS A 214 -2.69 19.20 -9.40
CA LYS A 214 -2.60 18.07 -10.33
C LYS A 214 -3.49 18.23 -11.56
N GLY A 215 -4.27 19.32 -11.64
CA GLY A 215 -5.22 19.56 -12.74
C GLY A 215 -6.37 18.54 -12.77
N LYS A 216 -6.68 17.97 -11.59
CA LYS A 216 -7.84 17.10 -11.42
C LYS A 216 -9.00 17.93 -10.86
N THR A 217 -10.14 17.83 -11.49
CA THR A 217 -11.42 18.30 -10.97
C THR A 217 -12.38 17.14 -11.02
N TYR A 218 -13.11 16.91 -9.95
CA TYR A 218 -14.23 15.99 -9.92
C TYR A 218 -15.49 16.87 -9.87
N ASP A 219 -16.03 17.21 -11.03
CA ASP A 219 -17.20 18.08 -11.14
C ASP A 219 -18.41 17.57 -10.36
N ASP A 220 -18.45 16.26 -10.08
CA ASP A 220 -19.52 15.58 -9.33
C ASP A 220 -19.34 15.70 -7.79
N GLU A 221 -18.16 16.04 -7.29
CA GLU A 221 -17.84 16.07 -5.85
C GLU A 221 -17.79 17.49 -5.24
N ASP A 222 -17.85 18.55 -6.03
CA ASP A 222 -17.69 19.94 -5.57
C ASP A 222 -18.67 20.35 -4.43
N THR A 223 -19.75 19.59 -4.23
CA THR A 223 -20.74 19.82 -3.19
C THR A 223 -20.74 18.76 -2.07
N PHE A 224 -19.82 17.76 -2.14
CA PHE A 224 -19.77 16.68 -1.17
C PHE A 224 -18.87 17.06 0.00
N ASP A 225 -19.39 16.91 1.21
CA ASP A 225 -18.59 17.01 2.42
C ASP A 225 -17.98 15.62 2.73
N LEU A 226 -16.80 15.33 2.16
CA LEU A 226 -16.04 14.08 2.33
C LEU A 226 -15.16 14.09 3.59
N THR A 227 -15.47 14.93 4.59
CA THR A 227 -14.77 14.90 5.87
C THR A 227 -15.36 13.81 6.78
N TYR A 228 -14.55 13.35 7.74
CA TYR A 228 -15.01 12.45 8.79
C TYR A 228 -16.25 13.00 9.50
N LYS A 229 -17.20 12.12 9.81
CA LYS A 229 -18.43 12.46 10.54
C LYS A 229 -18.50 11.70 11.86
N THR A 230 -18.96 12.37 12.89
CA THR A 230 -19.45 11.71 14.11
C THR A 230 -20.81 11.06 13.83
N TYR A 231 -21.27 10.20 14.74
CA TYR A 231 -22.58 9.57 14.62
C TYR A 231 -23.72 10.59 14.46
N ASP A 232 -23.72 11.63 15.29
CA ASP A 232 -24.77 12.66 15.28
C ASP A 232 -24.73 13.49 13.98
N GLU A 233 -23.55 13.80 13.48
CA GLU A 233 -23.38 14.49 12.19
C GLU A 233 -23.89 13.61 11.03
N LEU A 234 -23.58 12.31 11.05
CA LEU A 234 -24.04 11.36 10.03
C LEU A 234 -25.58 11.26 10.02
N VAL A 235 -26.19 11.11 11.17
CA VAL A 235 -27.66 11.10 11.32
C VAL A 235 -28.29 12.39 10.79
N GLU A 236 -27.71 13.53 11.16
CA GLU A 236 -28.21 14.84 10.71
C GLU A 236 -28.06 15.01 9.19
N MET A 237 -26.97 14.57 8.60
CA MET A 237 -26.79 14.62 7.15
C MET A 237 -27.84 13.79 6.40
N PHE A 238 -28.15 12.56 6.85
CA PHE A 238 -29.22 11.76 6.26
C PHE A 238 -30.60 12.41 6.43
N ARG A 239 -30.84 13.00 7.61
CA ARG A 239 -32.07 13.73 7.89
C ARG A 239 -32.24 14.93 6.93
N VAL A 240 -31.18 15.71 6.71
CA VAL A 240 -31.17 16.87 5.79
C VAL A 240 -31.33 16.41 4.32
N GLN A 241 -30.62 15.34 3.93
CA GLN A 241 -30.72 14.78 2.57
C GLN A 241 -32.16 14.32 2.25
N ASN A 242 -32.87 13.76 3.21
CA ASN A 242 -34.25 13.31 3.10
C ASN A 242 -34.53 12.42 1.86
N ALA A 243 -33.57 11.56 1.53
CA ALA A 243 -33.70 10.60 0.43
C ALA A 243 -34.41 9.30 0.86
N LEU A 244 -34.20 8.89 2.12
CA LEU A 244 -34.68 7.65 2.72
C LEU A 244 -35.56 7.96 3.93
N PRO A 245 -36.55 7.07 4.25
CA PRO A 245 -37.24 7.13 5.52
C PRO A 245 -36.26 7.05 6.72
N GLU A 246 -36.63 7.65 7.85
CA GLU A 246 -35.76 7.64 9.05
C GLU A 246 -35.45 6.23 9.51
N SER A 247 -36.42 5.31 9.50
CA SER A 247 -36.19 3.90 9.83
C SER A 247 -35.12 3.24 8.98
N GLU A 248 -35.08 3.58 7.68
CA GLU A 248 -34.15 2.96 6.73
C GLU A 248 -32.72 3.47 6.89
N TYR A 249 -32.52 4.79 6.97
CA TYR A 249 -31.15 5.29 7.15
C TYR A 249 -30.62 4.99 8.55
N MET A 250 -31.46 5.00 9.59
CA MET A 250 -31.04 4.57 10.93
C MET A 250 -30.65 3.09 10.93
N GLN A 251 -31.41 2.24 10.26
CA GLN A 251 -31.04 0.83 10.13
C GLN A 251 -29.75 0.65 9.32
N ALA A 252 -29.53 1.43 8.25
CA ALA A 252 -28.31 1.41 7.46
C ALA A 252 -27.08 1.80 8.31
N ILE A 253 -27.21 2.81 9.20
CA ILE A 253 -26.16 3.18 10.15
C ILE A 253 -25.90 2.02 11.14
N MET A 254 -26.94 1.44 11.71
CA MET A 254 -26.80 0.30 12.63
C MET A 254 -26.20 -0.94 11.94
N ASN A 255 -26.47 -1.15 10.66
CA ASN A 255 -25.92 -2.27 9.89
C ASN A 255 -24.38 -2.20 9.77
N THR A 256 -23.77 -1.03 9.96
CA THR A 256 -22.29 -0.92 10.01
C THR A 256 -21.71 -1.76 11.15
N HIS A 257 -22.43 -1.92 12.27
CA HIS A 257 -21.99 -2.74 13.40
C HIS A 257 -21.84 -4.22 13.05
N GLN A 258 -22.58 -4.71 12.04
CA GLN A 258 -22.45 -6.10 11.57
C GLN A 258 -21.05 -6.41 11.05
N LEU A 259 -20.29 -5.39 10.59
CA LEU A 259 -18.92 -5.60 10.12
C LEU A 259 -18.02 -6.19 11.21
N TYR A 260 -18.26 -5.84 12.48
CA TYR A 260 -17.56 -6.47 13.59
C TYR A 260 -17.90 -7.97 13.71
N ASP A 261 -19.16 -8.33 13.60
CA ASP A 261 -19.61 -9.72 13.75
C ASP A 261 -19.28 -10.58 12.52
N LEU A 262 -19.21 -9.97 11.35
CA LEU A 262 -18.94 -10.64 10.07
C LEU A 262 -17.44 -10.81 9.78
N THR A 263 -16.57 -10.22 10.59
CA THR A 263 -15.12 -10.26 10.37
C THR A 263 -14.39 -10.86 11.56
N GLU A 264 -13.21 -11.41 11.32
CA GLU A 264 -12.34 -12.02 12.32
C GLU A 264 -11.06 -11.17 12.49
N ASP A 265 -10.38 -11.35 13.62
CA ASP A 265 -9.07 -10.75 13.80
C ASP A 265 -8.04 -11.41 12.88
N ILE A 266 -7.25 -10.58 12.18
CA ILE A 266 -6.19 -11.04 11.28
C ILE A 266 -4.91 -11.19 12.09
N GLU A 267 -4.31 -12.39 12.03
CA GLU A 267 -3.00 -12.65 12.62
C GLU A 267 -1.94 -12.82 11.53
N LEU A 268 -0.93 -11.95 11.56
CA LEU A 268 0.18 -12.00 10.63
C LEU A 268 1.39 -12.67 11.25
N ASP A 269 1.99 -13.59 10.51
CA ASP A 269 3.32 -14.10 10.84
C ASP A 269 4.38 -13.05 10.47
N THR A 270 4.83 -12.28 11.46
CA THR A 270 5.84 -11.22 11.32
C THR A 270 7.27 -11.74 11.42
N THR A 271 7.48 -13.05 11.52
CA THR A 271 8.83 -13.61 11.59
C THR A 271 9.57 -13.43 10.26
N ILE A 272 10.87 -13.16 10.36
CA ILE A 272 11.72 -12.99 9.17
C ILE A 272 11.76 -14.28 8.35
N LYS A 273 11.50 -14.20 7.06
CA LYS A 273 11.51 -15.31 6.11
C LYS A 273 12.68 -15.16 5.15
N TYR A 274 13.73 -15.93 5.37
CA TYR A 274 14.79 -16.05 4.39
C TYR A 274 14.48 -17.12 3.32
N PRO A 275 14.99 -16.99 2.09
CA PRO A 275 14.75 -17.96 1.03
C PRO A 275 15.27 -19.36 1.39
N ILE A 276 14.63 -20.40 0.88
CA ILE A 276 15.08 -21.78 0.90
C ILE A 276 15.42 -22.17 -0.53
N LEU A 277 16.67 -22.52 -0.81
CA LEU A 277 17.20 -22.75 -2.14
C LEU A 277 17.26 -24.23 -2.51
N TYR A 278 17.62 -25.09 -1.55
CA TYR A 278 17.90 -26.51 -1.77
C TYR A 278 16.85 -27.41 -1.10
N GLY A 279 15.61 -26.93 -0.99
CA GLY A 279 14.46 -27.72 -0.56
C GLY A 279 14.21 -27.74 0.95
N SER A 280 15.23 -27.54 1.78
CA SER A 280 15.08 -27.39 3.23
C SER A 280 16.15 -26.47 3.82
N ARG A 281 15.93 -25.98 5.06
CA ARG A 281 16.93 -25.16 5.77
C ARG A 281 18.19 -25.95 6.11
N GLU A 282 18.05 -27.23 6.41
CA GLU A 282 19.17 -28.15 6.70
C GLU A 282 20.04 -28.33 5.46
N ALA A 283 19.43 -28.53 4.29
CA ALA A 283 20.14 -28.65 3.02
C ALA A 283 20.84 -27.33 2.64
N ASP A 284 20.20 -26.18 2.86
CA ASP A 284 20.81 -24.87 2.67
C ASP A 284 22.02 -24.66 3.60
N SER A 285 21.88 -25.01 4.88
CA SER A 285 22.97 -24.90 5.86
C SER A 285 24.17 -25.77 5.48
N GLN A 286 23.92 -27.02 5.09
CA GLN A 286 24.98 -27.91 4.63
C GLN A 286 25.65 -27.35 3.37
N LYS A 287 24.88 -26.91 2.39
CA LYS A 287 25.41 -26.34 1.14
C LYS A 287 26.20 -25.08 1.38
N PHE A 288 25.76 -24.26 2.35
CA PHE A 288 26.47 -23.04 2.73
C PHE A 288 27.83 -23.36 3.38
N GLU A 289 27.87 -24.30 4.33
CA GLU A 289 29.12 -24.77 4.95
C GLU A 289 30.10 -25.29 3.89
N GLU A 290 29.65 -26.18 2.97
CA GLU A 290 30.45 -26.67 1.85
C GLU A 290 30.99 -25.53 0.97
N THR A 291 30.13 -24.55 0.64
CA THR A 291 30.51 -23.42 -0.22
C THR A 291 31.57 -22.55 0.45
N VAL A 292 31.40 -22.23 1.73
CA VAL A 292 32.36 -21.43 2.50
C VAL A 292 33.71 -22.15 2.59
N GLN A 293 33.72 -23.46 2.91
CA GLN A 293 34.95 -24.24 3.01
C GLN A 293 35.69 -24.32 1.67
N THR A 294 34.96 -24.66 0.59
CA THR A 294 35.54 -24.78 -0.75
C THR A 294 36.14 -23.47 -1.24
N LYS A 295 35.41 -22.35 -1.11
CA LYS A 295 35.88 -21.05 -1.56
C LYS A 295 36.99 -20.47 -0.66
N PHE A 296 36.96 -20.78 0.62
CA PHE A 296 38.05 -20.40 1.54
C PHE A 296 39.35 -21.10 1.14
N GLN A 297 39.29 -22.42 0.89
CA GLN A 297 40.47 -23.18 0.45
C GLN A 297 40.99 -22.66 -0.90
N ASP A 298 40.10 -22.40 -1.87
CA ASP A 298 40.49 -21.84 -3.16
C ASP A 298 41.21 -20.48 -3.05
N LYS A 299 40.76 -19.61 -2.13
CA LYS A 299 41.43 -18.31 -1.87
C LYS A 299 42.80 -18.47 -1.18
N LEU A 300 42.97 -19.49 -0.35
CA LEU A 300 44.28 -19.85 0.22
C LEU A 300 45.23 -20.41 -0.86
N ASP A 301 44.76 -21.35 -1.68
CA ASP A 301 45.56 -21.98 -2.74
C ASP A 301 46.02 -20.94 -3.78
N LYS A 302 45.22 -19.92 -4.04
CA LYS A 302 45.53 -18.78 -4.93
C LYS A 302 46.38 -17.70 -4.26
N GLY A 303 46.67 -17.78 -2.97
CA GLY A 303 47.41 -16.77 -2.21
C GLY A 303 46.68 -15.45 -2.04
N ILE A 304 45.34 -15.43 -2.28
CA ILE A 304 44.49 -14.26 -2.06
C ILE A 304 44.32 -13.99 -0.56
N ILE A 305 44.20 -15.03 0.24
CA ILE A 305 44.31 -15.01 1.69
C ILE A 305 45.71 -15.56 2.04
N THR A 306 46.50 -14.78 2.77
CA THR A 306 47.87 -15.17 3.12
C THR A 306 47.87 -16.14 4.30
N GLU A 307 48.94 -16.93 4.44
CA GLU A 307 49.15 -17.84 5.60
C GLU A 307 49.15 -17.07 6.94
N GLU A 308 49.55 -15.80 6.95
CA GLU A 308 49.50 -14.93 8.12
C GLU A 308 48.04 -14.59 8.50
N GLN A 309 47.17 -14.37 7.53
CA GLN A 309 45.77 -14.04 7.75
C GLN A 309 44.91 -15.26 8.08
N LYS A 310 45.33 -16.47 7.66
CA LYS A 310 44.55 -17.70 7.77
C LYS A 310 43.97 -17.97 9.16
N PRO A 311 44.75 -17.87 10.29
CA PRO A 311 44.17 -18.15 11.60
C PRO A 311 43.04 -17.20 12.01
N ALA A 312 43.14 -15.92 11.61
CA ALA A 312 42.11 -14.93 11.87
C ALA A 312 40.84 -15.24 11.05
N PHE A 313 41.01 -15.61 9.77
CA PHE A 313 39.88 -16.02 8.93
C PHE A 313 39.18 -17.25 9.46
N GLU A 314 39.89 -18.30 9.84
CA GLU A 314 39.33 -19.56 10.40
C GLU A 314 38.51 -19.29 11.67
N SER A 315 39.05 -18.47 12.58
CA SER A 315 38.36 -18.11 13.81
C SER A 315 37.09 -17.30 13.56
N ASN A 316 37.18 -16.26 12.72
CA ASN A 316 36.07 -15.37 12.42
C ASN A 316 34.99 -16.06 11.57
N ILE A 317 35.36 -16.86 10.58
CA ILE A 317 34.40 -17.65 9.76
C ILE A 317 33.59 -18.57 10.66
N LYS A 318 34.24 -19.27 11.62
CA LYS A 318 33.53 -20.14 12.55
C LYS A 318 32.49 -19.40 13.37
N GLU A 319 32.82 -18.21 13.87
CA GLU A 319 31.89 -17.38 14.64
C GLU A 319 30.76 -16.82 13.76
N GLU A 320 31.09 -16.29 12.58
CA GLU A 320 30.09 -15.75 11.63
C GLU A 320 29.11 -16.84 11.18
N MET A 321 29.58 -18.06 10.86
CA MET A 321 28.75 -19.20 10.51
C MET A 321 27.79 -19.60 11.62
N ARG A 322 28.25 -19.54 12.89
CA ARG A 322 27.40 -19.77 14.05
C ARG A 322 26.26 -18.76 14.15
N VAL A 323 26.56 -17.49 13.91
CA VAL A 323 25.57 -16.41 13.91
C VAL A 323 24.58 -16.57 12.76
N PHE A 324 25.05 -16.80 11.54
CA PHE A 324 24.18 -17.00 10.37
C PHE A 324 23.23 -18.19 10.56
N LYS A 325 23.70 -19.29 11.09
CA LYS A 325 22.89 -20.47 11.39
C LYS A 325 21.80 -20.16 12.43
N LYS A 326 22.16 -19.46 13.51
CA LYS A 326 21.19 -19.03 14.53
C LYS A 326 20.12 -18.10 13.95
N LEU A 327 20.50 -17.16 13.09
CA LEU A 327 19.60 -16.23 12.41
C LEU A 327 18.88 -16.84 11.19
N LYS A 328 19.18 -18.10 10.83
CA LYS A 328 18.62 -18.81 9.67
C LYS A 328 18.91 -18.11 8.33
N MET A 329 20.07 -17.46 8.21
CA MET A 329 20.47 -16.66 7.04
C MET A 329 21.19 -17.48 5.95
N ASP A 330 21.43 -18.77 6.15
CA ASP A 330 22.21 -19.62 5.23
C ASP A 330 21.73 -19.51 3.77
N GLY A 331 20.43 -19.68 3.54
CA GLY A 331 19.84 -19.57 2.19
C GLY A 331 19.94 -18.15 1.59
N PHE A 332 19.88 -17.10 2.44
CA PHE A 332 20.07 -15.73 1.99
C PHE A 332 21.52 -15.48 1.54
N MET A 333 22.50 -15.88 2.34
CA MET A 333 23.91 -15.73 2.01
C MET A 333 24.27 -16.53 0.74
N LEU A 334 23.75 -17.75 0.61
CA LEU A 334 23.89 -18.55 -0.62
C LEU A 334 23.31 -17.84 -1.84
N SER A 335 22.09 -17.30 -1.73
CA SER A 335 21.44 -16.61 -2.84
C SER A 335 22.23 -15.40 -3.31
N MET A 336 22.80 -14.65 -2.37
CA MET A 336 23.64 -13.49 -2.68
C MET A 336 24.97 -13.89 -3.31
N SER A 337 25.63 -14.94 -2.77
CA SER A 337 26.86 -15.48 -3.37
C SER A 337 26.64 -15.99 -4.80
N GLU A 338 25.54 -16.71 -5.04
CA GLU A 338 25.17 -17.24 -6.36
C GLU A 338 24.91 -16.08 -7.35
N LEU A 339 24.10 -15.09 -6.94
CA LEU A 339 23.78 -13.94 -7.78
C LEU A 339 25.02 -13.13 -8.18
N ILE A 340 25.87 -12.79 -7.20
CA ILE A 340 27.05 -11.95 -7.46
C ILE A 340 28.10 -12.73 -8.27
N SER A 341 28.27 -14.03 -7.98
CA SER A 341 29.16 -14.90 -8.77
C SER A 341 28.70 -15.00 -10.23
N TRP A 342 27.38 -15.12 -10.46
CA TRP A 342 26.81 -15.08 -11.79
C TRP A 342 27.05 -13.74 -12.48
N CYS A 343 26.78 -12.62 -11.83
CA CYS A 343 27.04 -11.29 -12.40
C CYS A 343 28.50 -11.12 -12.84
N LYS A 344 29.44 -11.57 -12.00
CA LYS A 344 30.88 -11.51 -12.30
C LYS A 344 31.24 -12.44 -13.48
N SER A 345 30.62 -13.61 -13.60
CA SER A 345 30.85 -14.54 -14.73
C SER A 345 30.35 -14.00 -16.05
N GLU A 346 29.29 -13.16 -16.02
CA GLU A 346 28.78 -12.45 -17.19
C GLU A 346 29.58 -11.18 -17.54
N GLY A 347 30.65 -10.90 -16.79
CA GLY A 347 31.49 -9.72 -17.01
C GLY A 347 30.85 -8.39 -16.53
N MET A 348 29.84 -8.46 -15.71
CA MET A 348 29.20 -7.25 -15.16
C MET A 348 30.08 -6.59 -14.09
N ALA A 349 30.14 -5.26 -14.10
CA ALA A 349 30.82 -4.50 -13.07
C ALA A 349 29.93 -4.40 -11.80
N ILE A 350 30.35 -5.12 -10.75
CA ILE A 350 29.71 -5.13 -9.45
C ILE A 350 30.59 -4.39 -8.44
N GLY A 351 29.99 -3.58 -7.59
CA GLY A 351 30.70 -2.85 -6.53
C GLY A 351 31.41 -3.78 -5.56
N THR A 352 32.57 -3.36 -5.06
CA THR A 352 33.48 -4.19 -4.23
C THR A 352 32.91 -4.51 -2.84
N ALA A 353 32.19 -3.59 -2.25
CA ALA A 353 31.44 -3.73 -0.99
C ALA A 353 30.63 -2.47 -0.74
N ARG A 354 29.41 -2.60 -0.22
CA ARG A 354 28.61 -1.49 0.24
C ARG A 354 27.86 -1.86 1.53
N GLY A 355 27.76 -0.89 2.44
CA GLY A 355 27.03 -1.08 3.69
C GLY A 355 27.80 -1.93 4.72
N SER A 356 27.04 -2.51 5.64
CA SER A 356 27.58 -3.22 6.81
C SER A 356 28.19 -4.58 6.47
N VAL A 357 27.78 -5.21 5.35
CA VAL A 357 28.30 -6.52 4.90
C VAL A 357 29.81 -6.53 4.66
N GLY A 358 30.43 -5.36 4.43
CA GLY A 358 31.88 -5.22 4.32
C GLY A 358 32.67 -5.68 5.56
N GLY A 359 32.00 -6.02 6.67
CA GLY A 359 32.60 -6.59 7.87
C GLY A 359 32.65 -8.12 7.93
N SER A 360 32.06 -8.82 6.95
CA SER A 360 31.93 -10.28 6.98
C SER A 360 33.05 -11.00 6.21
N ARG A 361 33.77 -11.90 6.88
CA ARG A 361 34.76 -12.80 6.29
C ARG A 361 34.10 -13.85 5.43
N VAL A 362 32.94 -14.33 5.86
CA VAL A 362 32.12 -15.27 5.09
C VAL A 362 31.66 -14.61 3.78
N ALA A 363 31.21 -13.37 3.81
CA ALA A 363 30.84 -12.63 2.58
C ALA A 363 32.04 -12.46 1.63
N TYR A 364 33.24 -12.21 2.18
CA TYR A 364 34.47 -12.12 1.39
C TYR A 364 34.87 -13.46 0.77
N VAL A 365 34.87 -14.54 1.53
CA VAL A 365 35.27 -15.86 0.97
C VAL A 365 34.25 -16.39 -0.02
N THR A 366 32.98 -16.04 0.12
CA THR A 366 31.90 -16.44 -0.79
C THR A 366 31.71 -15.50 -1.97
N ASP A 367 32.62 -14.55 -2.21
CA ASP A 367 32.65 -13.58 -3.32
C ASP A 367 31.48 -12.57 -3.34
N ILE A 368 30.75 -12.44 -2.23
CA ILE A 368 29.71 -11.42 -2.08
C ILE A 368 30.35 -10.03 -2.07
N ILE A 369 31.50 -9.89 -1.40
CA ILE A 369 32.30 -8.66 -1.40
C ILE A 369 33.75 -8.95 -1.85
N ASP A 370 34.42 -7.93 -2.38
CA ASP A 370 35.83 -8.01 -2.78
C ASP A 370 36.77 -7.29 -1.78
N LEU A 371 36.21 -6.58 -0.81
CA LEU A 371 36.98 -5.91 0.25
C LEU A 371 37.42 -6.95 1.28
N ASN A 372 38.74 -7.12 1.49
CA ASN A 372 39.27 -8.04 2.49
C ASN A 372 39.08 -7.46 3.91
N PRO A 373 38.22 -8.05 4.77
CA PRO A 373 37.90 -7.52 6.10
C PRO A 373 39.10 -7.52 7.07
N GLU A 374 40.06 -8.40 6.91
CA GLU A 374 41.27 -8.45 7.77
C GLU A 374 42.25 -7.32 7.40
N THR A 375 42.38 -6.98 6.11
CA THR A 375 43.22 -5.87 5.66
C THR A 375 42.69 -4.52 6.11
N TRP A 376 41.35 -4.36 6.10
CA TRP A 376 40.69 -3.10 6.43
C TRP A 376 40.13 -3.02 7.85
N HIS A 377 40.38 -4.06 8.67
CA HIS A 377 39.93 -4.13 10.07
C HIS A 377 38.43 -3.81 10.26
N THR A 378 37.59 -4.30 9.35
CA THR A 378 36.16 -4.09 9.41
C THR A 378 35.48 -5.06 10.42
N VAL A 379 34.31 -4.68 10.94
CA VAL A 379 33.69 -5.33 12.09
C VAL A 379 32.40 -6.03 11.70
N PHE A 380 32.34 -7.35 11.89
CA PHE A 380 31.17 -8.21 11.56
C PHE A 380 29.89 -7.83 12.33
N SER A 381 30.03 -7.49 13.64
CA SER A 381 28.86 -7.16 14.47
C SER A 381 28.06 -5.94 14.02
N ARG A 382 28.57 -5.16 13.05
CA ARG A 382 27.80 -4.11 12.36
C ARG A 382 26.86 -4.66 11.30
N PHE A 383 27.16 -5.82 10.73
CA PHE A 383 26.33 -6.49 9.74
C PHE A 383 25.31 -7.40 10.41
N CYS A 384 25.76 -8.31 11.27
CA CYS A 384 24.90 -9.25 11.96
C CYS A 384 25.32 -9.37 13.43
N ASN A 385 24.33 -9.39 14.31
CA ASN A 385 24.49 -9.64 15.73
C ASN A 385 23.33 -10.52 16.21
N GLU A 386 23.61 -11.48 17.09
CA GLU A 386 22.61 -12.39 17.63
C GLU A 386 21.47 -11.72 18.41
N ASP A 387 21.73 -10.52 18.94
CA ASP A 387 20.80 -9.73 19.75
C ASP A 387 20.01 -8.70 18.93
N ARG A 388 20.27 -8.59 17.62
CA ARG A 388 19.52 -7.71 16.72
C ARG A 388 18.42 -8.48 15.99
N GLU A 389 17.19 -8.00 16.12
CA GLU A 389 16.04 -8.48 15.34
C GLU A 389 16.01 -7.91 13.90
N GLU A 390 16.98 -7.06 13.54
CA GLU A 390 17.04 -6.43 12.22
C GLU A 390 17.71 -7.36 11.21
N ILE A 391 17.15 -7.42 10.02
CA ILE A 391 17.73 -8.13 8.87
C ILE A 391 18.99 -7.39 8.42
N GLY A 392 20.13 -8.08 8.39
CA GLY A 392 21.33 -7.57 7.72
C GLY A 392 21.04 -7.47 6.23
N ASP A 393 21.14 -6.25 5.68
CA ASP A 393 20.98 -6.00 4.25
C ASP A 393 22.33 -6.13 3.49
N ILE A 394 22.25 -6.56 2.24
CA ILE A 394 23.40 -6.61 1.33
C ILE A 394 23.07 -5.72 0.13
N ASP A 395 23.71 -4.56 0.12
CA ASP A 395 23.60 -3.63 -0.99
C ASP A 395 24.54 -4.03 -2.13
N ILE A 396 24.02 -4.03 -3.35
CA ILE A 396 24.79 -4.30 -4.57
C ILE A 396 24.76 -3.10 -5.48
N ASP A 397 25.92 -2.49 -5.72
CA ASP A 397 26.09 -1.49 -6.77
C ASP A 397 26.36 -2.18 -8.11
N CYS A 398 25.61 -1.82 -9.14
CA CYS A 398 25.80 -2.30 -10.51
C CYS A 398 25.59 -1.18 -11.54
N VAL A 399 26.08 -1.38 -12.76
CA VAL A 399 25.82 -0.45 -13.86
C VAL A 399 24.32 -0.51 -14.21
N GLU A 400 23.72 0.64 -14.51
CA GLU A 400 22.27 0.74 -14.78
C GLU A 400 21.84 -0.13 -15.96
N SER A 401 22.69 -0.26 -17.01
CA SER A 401 22.44 -1.11 -18.17
C SER A 401 22.32 -2.60 -17.83
N ASP A 402 22.92 -3.08 -16.75
CA ASP A 402 22.97 -4.48 -16.36
C ASP A 402 21.76 -4.88 -15.49
N ARG A 403 21.08 -3.90 -14.86
CA ARG A 403 19.93 -4.16 -13.97
C ARG A 403 18.83 -5.03 -14.61
N PRO A 404 18.42 -4.83 -15.87
CA PRO A 404 17.40 -5.69 -16.50
C PRO A 404 17.82 -7.16 -16.57
N ALA A 405 19.09 -7.44 -16.87
CA ALA A 405 19.63 -8.81 -16.93
C ALA A 405 19.67 -9.46 -15.54
N ILE A 406 20.06 -8.70 -14.52
CA ILE A 406 20.06 -9.13 -13.11
C ILE A 406 18.64 -9.52 -12.67
N PHE A 407 17.64 -8.66 -12.93
CA PHE A 407 16.25 -8.99 -12.60
C PHE A 407 15.72 -10.20 -13.36
N LYS A 408 16.10 -10.35 -14.64
CA LYS A 408 15.74 -11.52 -15.43
C LYS A 408 16.31 -12.79 -14.80
N TYR A 409 17.59 -12.81 -14.43
CA TYR A 409 18.22 -13.92 -13.75
C TYR A 409 17.49 -14.30 -12.44
N ILE A 410 17.17 -13.31 -11.61
CA ILE A 410 16.44 -13.55 -10.36
C ILE A 410 15.08 -14.20 -10.63
N ILE A 411 14.34 -13.73 -11.63
CA ILE A 411 13.04 -14.30 -12.03
C ILE A 411 13.20 -15.73 -12.56
N GLU A 412 14.20 -15.98 -13.39
CA GLU A 412 14.48 -17.32 -13.94
C GLU A 412 14.92 -18.30 -12.85
N ARG A 413 15.71 -17.83 -11.88
CA ARG A 413 16.23 -18.65 -10.78
C ARG A 413 15.18 -19.00 -9.73
N PHE A 414 14.34 -18.05 -9.34
CA PHE A 414 13.38 -18.19 -8.24
C PHE A 414 11.93 -18.36 -8.69
N GLY A 415 11.60 -17.97 -9.91
CA GLY A 415 10.26 -17.98 -10.49
C GLY A 415 9.54 -16.65 -10.32
N ILE A 416 8.74 -16.26 -11.33
CA ILE A 416 7.99 -15.00 -11.36
C ILE A 416 7.03 -14.84 -10.16
N ASN A 417 6.44 -15.92 -9.69
CA ASN A 417 5.50 -15.94 -8.58
C ASN A 417 6.19 -15.89 -7.21
N LYS A 418 7.52 -15.92 -7.15
CA LYS A 418 8.31 -15.87 -5.91
C LYS A 418 9.22 -14.65 -5.84
N THR A 419 9.12 -13.77 -6.82
CA THR A 419 9.92 -12.55 -6.91
C THR A 419 8.99 -11.33 -6.97
N ALA A 420 9.38 -10.25 -6.29
CA ALA A 420 8.65 -9.00 -6.33
C ALA A 420 9.60 -7.82 -6.21
N ARG A 421 9.21 -6.68 -6.78
CA ARG A 421 9.88 -5.40 -6.51
C ARG A 421 9.11 -4.68 -5.41
N VAL A 422 9.82 -4.21 -4.39
CA VAL A 422 9.25 -3.36 -3.36
C VAL A 422 9.06 -1.96 -3.93
N PRO A 423 7.83 -1.41 -3.94
CA PRO A 423 7.59 -0.05 -4.36
C PRO A 423 8.05 0.93 -3.28
N SER A 424 8.51 2.10 -3.71
CA SER A 424 8.73 3.25 -2.83
C SER A 424 7.76 4.38 -3.20
N TYR A 425 7.24 5.07 -2.20
CA TYR A 425 6.37 6.22 -2.39
C TYR A 425 7.19 7.49 -2.18
N GLY A 426 7.23 8.34 -3.22
CA GLY A 426 7.77 9.68 -3.08
C GLY A 426 6.76 10.58 -2.39
N THR A 427 7.21 11.41 -1.45
CA THR A 427 6.41 12.46 -0.85
C THR A 427 6.75 13.82 -1.47
N LEU A 428 5.75 14.71 -1.51
CA LEU A 428 6.02 16.10 -1.87
C LEU A 428 6.92 16.71 -0.79
N GLN A 429 8.10 17.15 -1.20
CA GLN A 429 8.98 17.92 -0.34
C GLN A 429 8.52 19.38 -0.31
N ASP A 430 8.95 20.16 0.69
CA ASP A 430 8.50 21.53 0.94
C ASP A 430 8.50 22.42 -0.30
N LYS A 431 9.52 22.31 -1.14
CA LYS A 431 9.59 23.04 -2.42
C LYS A 431 8.49 22.68 -3.40
N GLY A 432 8.10 21.39 -3.43
CA GLY A 432 6.99 20.91 -4.24
C GLY A 432 5.64 21.39 -3.69
N VAL A 433 5.52 21.44 -2.36
CA VAL A 433 4.35 21.99 -1.68
C VAL A 433 4.20 23.48 -1.95
N ILE A 434 5.27 24.28 -1.82
CA ILE A 434 5.26 25.73 -2.11
C ILE A 434 4.82 25.98 -3.56
N ASP A 435 5.34 25.23 -4.54
CA ASP A 435 4.92 25.34 -5.93
C ASP A 435 3.43 24.99 -6.13
N GLY A 436 2.98 23.91 -5.49
CA GLY A 436 1.59 23.45 -5.59
C GLY A 436 0.60 24.45 -5.04
N VAL A 437 0.81 24.85 -3.79
CA VAL A 437 -0.02 25.84 -3.10
C VAL A 437 0.01 27.19 -3.81
N GLY A 438 1.19 27.63 -4.25
CA GLY A 438 1.34 28.88 -5.00
C GLY A 438 0.52 28.88 -6.30
N ARG A 439 0.52 27.80 -7.06
CA ARG A 439 -0.29 27.68 -8.31
C ARG A 439 -1.80 27.64 -8.00
N TYR A 440 -2.20 26.95 -6.93
CA TYR A 440 -3.59 26.94 -6.49
C TYR A 440 -4.08 28.34 -6.13
N LEU A 441 -3.33 29.05 -5.28
CA LEU A 441 -3.66 30.41 -4.87
C LEU A 441 -3.64 31.39 -6.03
N ALA A 442 -2.71 31.22 -6.98
CA ALA A 442 -2.68 32.04 -8.20
C ALA A 442 -3.93 31.82 -9.06
N LYS A 443 -4.36 30.57 -9.23
CA LYS A 443 -5.59 30.24 -9.96
C LYS A 443 -6.81 30.84 -9.26
N LYS A 444 -6.96 30.58 -7.95
CA LYS A 444 -8.06 31.09 -7.15
C LYS A 444 -8.18 32.62 -7.23
N TRP A 445 -7.06 33.33 -7.12
CA TRP A 445 -7.02 34.77 -7.26
C TRP A 445 -7.54 35.21 -8.63
N ASN A 446 -7.06 34.58 -9.71
CA ASN A 446 -7.48 34.94 -11.06
C ASN A 446 -8.97 34.67 -11.31
N ASP A 447 -9.51 33.59 -10.73
CA ASP A 447 -10.94 33.25 -10.84
C ASP A 447 -11.81 34.28 -10.09
N GLU A 448 -11.34 34.75 -8.92
CA GLU A 448 -12.02 35.77 -8.11
C GLU A 448 -11.82 37.20 -8.66
N HIS A 449 -10.73 37.45 -9.44
CA HIS A 449 -10.36 38.75 -9.97
C HIS A 449 -10.03 38.68 -11.48
N PRO A 450 -10.99 38.33 -12.33
CA PRO A 450 -10.72 38.03 -13.76
C PRO A 450 -10.16 39.19 -14.57
N ASN A 451 -10.32 40.45 -14.07
CA ASN A 451 -9.83 41.66 -14.73
C ASN A 451 -8.54 42.21 -14.08
N ASP A 452 -7.95 41.54 -13.13
CA ASP A 452 -6.79 42.02 -12.33
C ASP A 452 -5.66 40.98 -12.21
N ALA A 453 -5.54 40.12 -13.20
CA ALA A 453 -4.54 39.04 -13.21
C ALA A 453 -3.08 39.54 -13.07
N ASP A 454 -2.80 40.78 -13.53
CA ASP A 454 -1.46 41.37 -13.48
C ASP A 454 -1.04 41.72 -12.02
N ASN A 455 -1.98 41.93 -11.12
CA ASN A 455 -1.74 42.23 -9.71
C ASN A 455 -1.83 40.98 -8.80
N ASN A 456 -1.83 39.79 -9.38
CA ASN A 456 -1.90 38.54 -8.64
C ASN A 456 -0.74 38.42 -7.63
N PRO A 457 -1.00 38.42 -6.29
CA PRO A 457 0.03 38.34 -5.27
C PRO A 457 0.76 36.98 -5.25
N TRP A 458 0.20 35.99 -5.89
CA TRP A 458 0.74 34.62 -6.04
C TRP A 458 1.30 34.36 -7.44
N SER A 459 1.78 35.40 -8.13
CA SER A 459 2.41 35.22 -9.45
C SER A 459 3.55 34.19 -9.37
N LEU A 460 3.83 33.50 -10.50
CA LEU A 460 4.91 32.50 -10.57
C LEU A 460 6.26 33.06 -10.10
N LYS A 461 6.49 34.38 -10.33
CA LYS A 461 7.68 35.09 -9.86
C LYS A 461 7.71 35.14 -8.33
N ARG A 462 6.59 35.53 -7.68
CA ARG A 462 6.50 35.58 -6.23
C ARG A 462 6.64 34.22 -5.58
N VAL A 463 6.06 33.18 -6.15
CA VAL A 463 6.23 31.79 -5.68
C VAL A 463 7.70 31.35 -5.74
N ALA A 464 8.42 31.73 -6.81
CA ALA A 464 9.86 31.45 -6.93
C ALA A 464 10.71 32.22 -5.89
N GLU A 465 10.33 33.46 -5.56
CA GLU A 465 10.95 34.24 -4.49
C GLU A 465 10.75 33.56 -3.13
N ILE A 466 9.53 33.16 -2.77
CA ILE A 466 9.21 32.44 -1.54
C ILE A 466 10.05 31.16 -1.41
N LYS A 467 10.20 30.38 -2.49
CA LYS A 467 11.05 29.19 -2.49
C LYS A 467 12.53 29.52 -2.21
N THR A 468 12.98 30.67 -2.66
CA THR A 468 14.37 31.12 -2.45
C THR A 468 14.57 31.59 -1.02
N GLU A 469 13.62 32.32 -0.46
CA GLU A 469 13.58 32.74 0.94
C GLU A 469 13.60 31.53 1.87
N TYR A 470 12.73 30.55 1.64
CA TYR A 470 12.70 29.28 2.38
C TYR A 470 14.04 28.56 2.40
N ARG A 471 14.72 28.46 1.23
CA ARG A 471 16.07 27.88 1.14
C ARG A 471 17.11 28.60 1.99
N SER A 472 17.00 29.91 2.14
CA SER A 472 17.93 30.69 2.94
C SER A 472 17.76 30.46 4.43
N GLU A 473 16.54 30.17 4.88
CA GLU A 473 16.22 29.86 6.28
C GLU A 473 16.63 28.43 6.65
N GLU A 474 16.42 27.42 5.78
CA GLU A 474 16.91 26.05 5.99
C GLU A 474 18.44 25.94 6.17
N ARG A 475 19.19 26.91 5.63
CA ARG A 475 20.66 26.92 5.70
C ARG A 475 21.22 27.71 6.89
N ARG A 476 20.38 28.35 7.67
CA ARG A 476 20.72 29.05 8.92
C ARG A 476 20.47 28.17 10.14
#